data_174bf4c53de1626f01d5ba23ac70de66
#
_entry.id   174bf4c53de1626f01d5ba23ac70de66
#
_cell.length_a   1.000
_cell.length_b   1.000
_cell.length_c   1.000
_cell.angle_alpha   90.00
_cell.angle_beta   90.00
_cell.angle_gamma   90.00
#
_symmetry.space_group_name_H-M   'P 1'
#
loop_
_entity.id
_entity.type
_entity.pdbx_description
1 polymer ?
#
loop_
_entity_poly.entity_id
_entity_poly.type
_entity_poly.pdbx_seq_one_letter_code
_entity_poly.pdbx_strand_id
1 'polypeptide(L)'
;MNRSRNCLLLVSLCMLCLSAVGRAQSEADDRPAEKPPVSAAAPAALQGPPLSATARELLERVNQRIRNIGTEELQSQLEQQPSTVVIDVRSPQEITLLGGRIDAPNQFNIMRGWLEFQVDSFVPDRDTPIVVYCGVNQRSPLAADTLMGLGYTNVSNYADGFFAWKQAGLPVALPDRALDSFLYSRPQEVITGVWSAIGATAPPSYDNSGHNNNLSFVITDDGVLVVNGGDNYLLAQSLHQEIRRITSQPVRYLVLENAQGHAMLGASYWKDQGVTVIAHADAAEIIAQRGEQILQ
;
A
#
# COMPACT_ATOMS: atom_id res chain seq x y z
N MET A 1 -38.84 -5.98 -54.09
CA MET A 1 -39.73 -4.85 -54.40
C MET A 1 -39.42 -3.79 -53.35
N ASN A 2 -38.56 -2.81 -53.69
CA ASN A 2 -38.82 -1.43 -54.08
C ASN A 2 -39.61 -0.64 -53.02
N ARG A 3 -39.15 0.43 -52.45
CA ARG A 3 -38.51 1.69 -52.88
C ARG A 3 -38.06 2.46 -51.63
N SER A 4 -36.86 2.97 -51.45
CA SER A 4 -36.28 4.26 -51.97
C SER A 4 -37.08 5.54 -51.67
N ARG A 5 -36.48 6.51 -50.97
CA ARG A 5 -36.13 7.88 -51.40
C ARG A 5 -36.27 8.89 -50.27
N ASN A 6 -35.15 9.48 -49.91
CA ASN A 6 -34.71 10.87 -50.16
C ASN A 6 -35.51 12.03 -49.57
N CYS A 7 -34.83 12.85 -48.77
CA CYS A 7 -34.82 14.34 -48.83
C CYS A 7 -33.70 14.81 -47.86
N LEU A 8 -32.70 15.34 -48.28
CA LEU A 8 -32.00 16.46 -48.89
C LEU A 8 -32.44 17.85 -48.41
N LEU A 9 -31.44 18.60 -47.93
CA LEU A 9 -31.20 20.04 -47.94
C LEU A 9 -32.08 20.97 -47.04
N LEU A 10 -31.38 21.71 -46.18
CA LEU A 10 -31.39 23.20 -46.27
C LEU A 10 -30.12 23.75 -45.60
N VAL A 11 -29.31 24.34 -46.44
CA VAL A 11 -28.19 25.26 -46.18
C VAL A 11 -28.79 26.64 -45.96
N SER A 12 -28.37 27.36 -44.93
CA SER A 12 -28.50 28.83 -44.93
C SER A 12 -27.30 29.47 -44.23
N LEU A 13 -26.57 30.05 -45.06
CA LEU A 13 -25.53 31.05 -45.04
C LEU A 13 -25.90 32.25 -44.16
N CYS A 14 -25.02 32.66 -43.24
CA CYS A 14 -24.92 34.04 -42.83
C CYS A 14 -23.45 34.42 -42.68
N MET A 15 -23.04 35.27 -43.63
CA MET A 15 -21.72 35.88 -43.71
C MET A 15 -21.63 37.13 -42.83
N LEU A 16 -20.35 37.45 -42.50
CA LEU A 16 -19.76 38.73 -42.21
C LEU A 16 -19.97 39.36 -40.83
N CYS A 17 -18.91 39.31 -40.02
CA CYS A 17 -18.28 40.52 -39.45
C CYS A 17 -16.77 40.30 -39.31
N LEU A 18 -15.99 40.91 -40.18
CA LEU A 18 -14.56 41.14 -39.96
C LEU A 18 -14.37 42.16 -38.83
N SER A 19 -13.54 41.83 -37.89
CA SER A 19 -12.74 42.82 -37.19
C SER A 19 -11.39 42.21 -36.81
N ALA A 20 -10.37 42.86 -37.31
CA ALA A 20 -8.96 42.58 -37.12
C ALA A 20 -8.60 42.71 -35.63
N VAL A 21 -8.00 41.64 -35.09
CA VAL A 21 -7.18 41.73 -33.87
C VAL A 21 -5.83 41.09 -34.18
N GLY A 22 -4.79 41.87 -33.92
CA GLY A 22 -3.43 41.64 -34.29
C GLY A 22 -2.84 40.31 -33.72
N ARG A 23 -2.04 39.71 -34.54
CA ARG A 23 -1.09 38.64 -34.14
C ARG A 23 -0.05 39.25 -33.20
N ALA A 24 -0.16 38.94 -31.91
CA ALA A 24 0.98 38.98 -31.02
C ALA A 24 1.63 37.60 -31.08
N GLN A 25 2.76 37.49 -31.77
CA GLN A 25 3.67 36.35 -31.64
C GLN A 25 4.26 36.41 -30.25
N SER A 26 3.85 35.51 -29.32
CA SER A 26 4.59 35.25 -28.11
C SER A 26 5.75 34.33 -28.49
N GLU A 27 6.96 34.87 -28.53
CA GLU A 27 8.17 34.06 -28.48
C GLU A 27 8.13 33.20 -27.21
N ALA A 28 8.08 31.88 -27.37
CA ALA A 28 8.25 30.95 -26.27
C ALA A 28 9.66 31.12 -25.74
N ASP A 29 9.77 31.61 -24.49
CA ASP A 29 11.01 31.68 -23.75
C ASP A 29 11.43 30.26 -23.38
N ASP A 30 12.34 29.69 -24.13
CA ASP A 30 12.89 28.32 -23.98
C ASP A 30 14.03 28.30 -22.95
N ARG A 31 13.82 28.94 -21.82
CA ARG A 31 14.70 28.80 -20.68
C ARG A 31 14.31 27.56 -19.88
N PRO A 32 15.27 26.62 -19.59
CA PRO A 32 14.97 25.50 -18.70
C PRO A 32 14.55 26.04 -17.35
N ALA A 33 13.39 25.58 -16.86
CA ALA A 33 12.87 25.93 -15.56
C ALA A 33 13.92 25.61 -14.49
N GLU A 34 14.50 26.63 -13.89
CA GLU A 34 15.42 26.54 -12.76
C GLU A 34 14.62 25.87 -11.60
N LYS A 35 15.06 24.67 -11.18
CA LYS A 35 14.47 23.98 -10.03
C LYS A 35 14.55 24.92 -8.83
N PRO A 36 13.44 25.20 -8.13
CA PRO A 36 13.48 26.00 -6.94
C PRO A 36 14.46 25.38 -5.93
N PRO A 37 15.23 26.19 -5.18
CA PRO A 37 16.14 25.68 -4.19
C PRO A 37 15.35 24.86 -3.16
N VAL A 38 15.74 23.59 -2.99
CA VAL A 38 15.14 22.68 -2.01
C VAL A 38 15.48 23.26 -0.63
N SER A 39 14.48 23.82 0.04
CA SER A 39 14.62 24.27 1.43
C SER A 39 14.97 23.04 2.30
N ALA A 40 16.10 23.11 2.98
CA ALA A 40 16.66 22.02 3.78
C ALA A 40 15.91 21.70 5.09
N ALA A 41 14.71 22.26 5.31
CA ALA A 41 13.88 21.93 6.47
C ALA A 41 12.79 20.97 6.06
N ALA A 42 12.81 19.73 6.58
CA ALA A 42 11.70 18.81 6.45
C ALA A 42 10.41 19.48 6.99
N PRO A 43 9.28 19.33 6.29
CA PRO A 43 8.00 19.85 6.79
C PRO A 43 7.75 19.37 8.23
N ALA A 44 7.18 20.21 9.09
CA ALA A 44 6.91 19.88 10.50
C ALA A 44 6.10 18.56 10.69
N ALA A 45 5.33 18.15 9.70
CA ALA A 45 4.59 16.89 9.65
C ALA A 45 5.50 15.63 9.52
N LEU A 46 6.77 15.80 9.17
CA LEU A 46 7.77 14.72 9.04
C LEU A 46 8.66 14.58 10.28
N GLN A 47 8.47 15.41 11.26
CA GLN A 47 9.11 15.25 12.56
C GLN A 47 8.32 14.27 13.40
N GLY A 48 9.01 13.33 14.06
CA GLY A 48 8.37 12.42 15.00
C GLY A 48 7.71 13.18 16.15
N PRO A 49 6.87 12.53 16.95
CA PRO A 49 6.23 13.17 18.09
C PRO A 49 7.31 13.74 19.04
N PRO A 50 6.99 14.84 19.75
CA PRO A 50 7.95 15.45 20.69
C PRO A 50 8.31 14.43 21.78
N LEU A 51 9.61 14.28 22.03
CA LEU A 51 10.11 13.34 23.03
C LEU A 51 9.98 13.91 24.45
N SER A 52 9.57 13.07 25.40
CA SER A 52 9.68 13.37 26.82
C SER A 52 11.16 13.48 27.25
N ALA A 53 11.42 14.09 28.41
CA ALA A 53 12.78 14.16 28.93
C ALA A 53 13.40 12.75 29.11
N THR A 54 12.65 11.82 29.67
CA THR A 54 13.07 10.42 29.84
C THR A 54 13.42 9.74 28.52
N ALA A 55 12.61 9.97 27.46
CA ALA A 55 12.90 9.40 26.15
C ALA A 55 14.18 9.98 25.53
N ARG A 56 14.42 11.27 25.69
CA ARG A 56 15.68 11.90 25.24
C ARG A 56 16.89 11.31 25.93
N GLU A 57 16.89 11.25 27.26
CA GLU A 57 17.95 10.66 28.04
C GLU A 57 18.22 9.19 27.67
N LEU A 58 17.17 8.42 27.42
CA LEU A 58 17.29 7.04 26.96
C LEU A 58 18.00 6.97 25.61
N LEU A 59 17.55 7.77 24.64
CA LEU A 59 18.16 7.81 23.30
C LEU A 59 19.59 8.30 23.32
N GLU A 60 19.92 9.28 24.15
CA GLU A 60 21.31 9.75 24.34
C GLU A 60 22.21 8.60 24.83
N ARG A 61 21.79 7.87 25.85
CA ARG A 61 22.56 6.71 26.36
C ARG A 61 22.71 5.60 25.31
N VAL A 62 21.66 5.33 24.54
CA VAL A 62 21.70 4.30 23.50
C VAL A 62 22.62 4.71 22.37
N ASN A 63 22.53 5.96 21.89
CA ASN A 63 23.37 6.46 20.80
C ASN A 63 24.87 6.48 21.11
N GLN A 64 25.26 6.45 22.40
CA GLN A 64 26.67 6.36 22.80
C GLN A 64 27.30 4.99 22.57
N ARG A 65 26.47 3.93 22.43
CA ARG A 65 26.97 2.55 22.32
C ARG A 65 26.62 1.82 21.02
N ILE A 66 25.75 2.40 20.19
CA ILE A 66 25.42 1.86 18.87
C ILE A 66 26.24 2.55 17.78
N ARG A 67 26.38 1.88 16.63
CA ARG A 67 26.91 2.50 15.42
C ARG A 67 25.80 3.21 14.68
N ASN A 68 25.94 4.52 14.49
CA ASN A 68 25.06 5.33 13.66
C ASN A 68 25.70 5.56 12.29
N ILE A 69 24.94 5.40 11.21
CA ILE A 69 25.35 5.67 9.84
C ILE A 69 24.40 6.66 9.18
N GLY A 70 24.93 7.47 8.26
CA GLY A 70 24.16 8.41 7.44
C GLY A 70 23.77 7.82 6.09
N THR A 71 23.06 8.62 5.29
CA THR A 71 22.53 8.22 3.98
C THR A 71 23.60 7.76 3.00
N GLU A 72 24.71 8.52 2.87
CA GLU A 72 25.82 8.17 1.96
C GLU A 72 26.49 6.86 2.36
N GLU A 73 26.69 6.65 3.67
CA GLU A 73 27.30 5.43 4.19
C GLU A 73 26.40 4.22 3.95
N LEU A 74 25.07 4.36 4.16
CA LEU A 74 24.12 3.29 3.87
C LEU A 74 24.13 2.92 2.38
N GLN A 75 24.10 3.91 1.47
CA GLN A 75 24.19 3.64 0.03
C GLN A 75 25.46 2.87 -0.32
N SER A 76 26.60 3.35 0.14
CA SER A 76 27.90 2.71 -0.08
C SER A 76 27.93 1.28 0.48
N GLN A 77 27.36 1.05 1.66
CA GLN A 77 27.27 -0.28 2.26
C GLN A 77 26.40 -1.23 1.44
N LEU A 78 25.25 -0.78 0.93
CA LEU A 78 24.36 -1.60 0.11
C LEU A 78 25.00 -1.98 -1.24
N GLU A 79 25.77 -1.08 -1.83
CA GLU A 79 26.52 -1.33 -3.08
C GLU A 79 27.68 -2.32 -2.88
N GLN A 80 28.47 -2.14 -1.81
CA GLN A 80 29.68 -2.93 -1.55
C GLN A 80 29.39 -4.26 -0.87
N GLN A 81 28.30 -4.35 -0.13
CA GLN A 81 27.93 -5.51 0.67
C GLN A 81 26.44 -5.87 0.47
N PRO A 82 26.07 -6.45 -0.69
CA PRO A 82 24.68 -6.79 -1.01
C PRO A 82 24.03 -7.79 -0.03
N SER A 83 24.84 -8.49 0.78
CA SER A 83 24.35 -9.36 1.86
C SER A 83 23.84 -8.61 3.09
N THR A 84 24.02 -7.29 3.15
CA THR A 84 23.49 -6.47 4.25
C THR A 84 21.97 -6.62 4.34
N VAL A 85 21.49 -6.98 5.53
CA VAL A 85 20.07 -7.03 5.85
C VAL A 85 19.59 -5.66 6.31
N VAL A 86 18.53 -5.16 5.72
CA VAL A 86 17.90 -3.87 6.08
C VAL A 86 16.58 -4.13 6.77
N ILE A 87 16.46 -3.74 8.04
CA ILE A 87 15.25 -3.97 8.85
C ILE A 87 14.52 -2.64 9.06
N ASP A 88 13.29 -2.57 8.53
CA ASP A 88 12.35 -1.48 8.82
C ASP A 88 11.55 -1.80 10.08
N VAL A 89 11.69 -0.97 11.12
CA VAL A 89 10.97 -1.18 12.39
C VAL A 89 9.68 -0.36 12.51
N ARG A 90 9.22 0.23 11.42
CA ARG A 90 7.93 0.92 11.33
C ARG A 90 6.78 -0.09 11.26
N SER A 91 5.57 0.37 11.55
CA SER A 91 4.39 -0.46 11.29
C SER A 91 4.09 -0.54 9.78
N PRO A 92 3.45 -1.61 9.28
CA PRO A 92 3.01 -1.71 7.89
C PRO A 92 2.12 -0.53 7.45
N GLN A 93 1.30 0.01 8.37
CA GLN A 93 0.49 1.18 8.11
C GLN A 93 1.34 2.42 7.85
N GLU A 94 2.41 2.64 8.64
CA GLU A 94 3.35 3.74 8.39
C GLU A 94 4.06 3.57 7.05
N ILE A 95 4.51 2.36 6.70
CA ILE A 95 5.14 2.07 5.42
C ILE A 95 4.20 2.44 4.27
N THR A 96 2.94 2.05 4.37
CA THR A 96 1.90 2.36 3.39
C THR A 96 1.65 3.86 3.29
N LEU A 97 1.36 4.53 4.43
CA LEU A 97 1.05 5.95 4.48
C LEU A 97 2.21 6.84 4.03
N LEU A 98 3.44 6.44 4.31
CA LEU A 98 4.65 7.19 3.97
C LEU A 98 5.17 6.86 2.57
N GLY A 99 4.51 5.94 1.86
CA GLY A 99 4.78 5.62 0.47
C GLY A 99 5.99 4.73 0.25
N GLY A 100 6.17 3.71 1.09
CA GLY A 100 7.13 2.65 0.86
C GLY A 100 8.21 2.50 1.93
N ARG A 101 9.23 1.72 1.60
CA ARG A 101 10.39 1.38 2.41
C ARG A 101 11.67 1.50 1.57
N ILE A 102 12.83 1.52 2.21
CA ILE A 102 14.12 1.52 1.48
C ILE A 102 14.17 0.29 0.58
N ASP A 103 14.45 0.50 -0.71
CA ASP A 103 14.63 -0.60 -1.65
C ASP A 103 16.03 -1.17 -1.50
N ALA A 104 16.11 -2.38 -0.94
CA ALA A 104 17.35 -3.10 -0.73
C ALA A 104 17.15 -4.60 -1.02
N PRO A 105 18.20 -5.32 -1.52
CA PRO A 105 18.08 -6.74 -1.88
C PRO A 105 17.58 -7.64 -0.75
N ASN A 106 18.03 -7.40 0.47
CA ASN A 106 17.67 -8.17 1.67
C ASN A 106 16.98 -7.25 2.67
N GLN A 107 15.70 -6.95 2.44
CA GLN A 107 14.93 -6.08 3.31
C GLN A 107 13.78 -6.82 3.99
N PHE A 108 13.57 -6.51 5.27
CA PHE A 108 12.48 -7.06 6.06
C PHE A 108 11.76 -5.96 6.82
N ASN A 109 10.46 -6.12 7.02
CA ASN A 109 9.72 -5.31 7.97
C ASN A 109 9.47 -6.13 9.24
N ILE A 110 10.09 -5.72 10.33
CA ILE A 110 9.88 -6.28 11.66
C ILE A 110 9.56 -5.12 12.60
N MET A 111 8.28 -4.95 12.92
CA MET A 111 7.87 -3.86 13.83
C MET A 111 8.67 -3.87 15.12
N ARG A 112 9.01 -2.67 15.65
CA ARG A 112 9.85 -2.54 16.85
C ARG A 112 9.41 -3.43 18.00
N GLY A 113 8.10 -3.56 18.23
CA GLY A 113 7.56 -4.38 19.35
C GLY A 113 7.60 -5.89 19.14
N TRP A 114 7.97 -6.35 17.94
CA TRP A 114 8.10 -7.77 17.60
C TRP A 114 9.54 -8.19 17.29
N LEU A 115 10.49 -7.26 17.34
CA LEU A 115 11.84 -7.49 16.89
C LEU A 115 12.50 -8.67 17.61
N GLU A 116 12.43 -8.69 18.93
CA GLU A 116 13.01 -9.71 19.79
C GLU A 116 12.46 -11.13 19.53
N PHE A 117 11.21 -11.21 19.05
CA PHE A 117 10.51 -12.49 18.84
C PHE A 117 10.65 -13.01 17.42
N GLN A 118 10.95 -12.15 16.46
CA GLN A 118 10.90 -12.50 15.03
C GLN A 118 12.26 -12.48 14.34
N VAL A 119 13.23 -11.70 14.83
CA VAL A 119 14.49 -11.48 14.12
C VAL A 119 15.24 -12.77 13.81
N ASP A 120 15.23 -13.74 14.70
CA ASP A 120 15.92 -15.03 14.50
C ASP A 120 15.38 -15.83 13.31
N SER A 121 14.09 -15.66 12.98
CA SER A 121 13.47 -16.31 11.84
C SER A 121 13.88 -15.72 10.50
N PHE A 122 14.27 -14.43 10.49
CA PHE A 122 14.71 -13.71 9.29
C PHE A 122 16.23 -13.66 9.16
N VAL A 123 16.93 -13.56 10.28
CA VAL A 123 18.39 -13.39 10.35
C VAL A 123 18.96 -14.35 11.41
N PRO A 124 19.10 -15.64 11.10
CA PRO A 124 19.56 -16.64 12.07
C PRO A 124 21.04 -16.51 12.43
N ASP A 125 21.87 -15.97 11.53
CA ASP A 125 23.30 -15.80 11.74
C ASP A 125 23.59 -14.45 12.43
N ARG A 126 24.23 -14.51 13.60
CA ARG A 126 24.55 -13.34 14.45
C ARG A 126 25.61 -12.41 13.86
N ASP A 127 26.41 -12.88 12.93
CA ASP A 127 27.46 -12.10 12.30
C ASP A 127 26.97 -11.40 11.02
N THR A 128 25.73 -11.65 10.60
CA THR A 128 25.10 -10.97 9.46
C THR A 128 25.12 -9.46 9.64
N PRO A 129 25.59 -8.69 8.66
CA PRO A 129 25.52 -7.24 8.71
C PRO A 129 24.06 -6.77 8.63
N ILE A 130 23.64 -6.04 9.66
CA ILE A 130 22.28 -5.52 9.79
C ILE A 130 22.31 -3.99 9.84
N VAL A 131 21.46 -3.37 9.07
CA VAL A 131 21.09 -1.96 9.22
C VAL A 131 19.63 -1.86 9.61
N VAL A 132 19.36 -1.22 10.75
CA VAL A 132 17.97 -0.99 11.19
C VAL A 132 17.61 0.49 11.05
N TYR A 133 16.37 0.77 10.64
CA TYR A 133 15.88 2.14 10.48
C TYR A 133 14.40 2.29 10.87
N CYS A 134 13.99 3.54 11.10
CA CYS A 134 12.59 3.95 11.21
C CYS A 134 12.33 5.24 10.41
N GLY A 135 11.26 5.95 10.68
CA GLY A 135 10.95 7.21 9.99
C GLY A 135 11.93 8.34 10.30
N VAL A 136 12.22 8.58 11.60
CA VAL A 136 12.89 9.79 12.13
C VAL A 136 13.86 9.49 13.28
N ASN A 137 14.51 8.36 13.29
CA ASN A 137 15.55 8.02 14.29
C ASN A 137 15.09 8.01 15.76
N GLN A 138 13.86 7.62 16.04
CA GLN A 138 13.37 7.50 17.43
C GLN A 138 13.29 6.06 17.92
N ARG A 139 12.90 5.11 17.05
CA ARG A 139 12.72 3.68 17.38
C ARG A 139 13.91 2.83 16.96
N SER A 140 14.56 3.19 15.86
CA SER A 140 15.66 2.41 15.31
C SER A 140 16.92 2.40 16.19
N PRO A 141 17.30 3.46 16.95
CA PRO A 141 18.39 3.34 17.91
C PRO A 141 18.13 2.26 18.97
N LEU A 142 16.89 2.21 19.50
CA LEU A 142 16.50 1.21 20.48
C LEU A 142 16.46 -0.19 19.86
N ALA A 143 16.14 -0.31 18.58
CA ALA A 143 16.19 -1.57 17.85
C ALA A 143 17.63 -2.06 17.65
N ALA A 144 18.56 -1.17 17.29
CA ALA A 144 19.96 -1.51 17.17
C ALA A 144 20.55 -2.01 18.48
N ASP A 145 20.27 -1.30 19.58
CA ASP A 145 20.68 -1.68 20.92
C ASP A 145 20.13 -3.05 21.34
N THR A 146 18.85 -3.31 21.04
CA THR A 146 18.21 -4.60 21.26
C THR A 146 18.89 -5.72 20.49
N LEU A 147 19.18 -5.52 19.20
CA LEU A 147 19.84 -6.54 18.37
C LEU A 147 21.25 -6.87 18.91
N MET A 148 22.00 -5.85 19.32
CA MET A 148 23.30 -6.06 19.97
C MET A 148 23.15 -6.85 21.26
N GLY A 149 22.13 -6.56 22.07
CA GLY A 149 21.79 -7.29 23.28
C GLY A 149 21.40 -8.76 23.05
N LEU A 150 20.86 -9.07 21.86
CA LEU A 150 20.55 -10.43 21.39
C LEU A 150 21.78 -11.16 20.81
N GLY A 151 22.94 -10.51 20.78
CA GLY A 151 24.19 -11.11 20.32
C GLY A 151 24.53 -10.89 18.85
N TYR A 152 23.81 -10.03 18.12
CA TYR A 152 24.22 -9.64 16.78
C TYR A 152 25.44 -8.74 16.84
N THR A 153 26.49 -9.11 16.10
CA THR A 153 27.82 -8.48 16.23
C THR A 153 28.04 -7.34 15.23
N ASN A 154 27.26 -7.28 14.15
CA ASN A 154 27.45 -6.32 13.07
C ASN A 154 26.17 -5.51 12.80
N VAL A 155 25.78 -4.66 13.76
CA VAL A 155 24.56 -3.86 13.72
C VAL A 155 24.86 -2.39 13.56
N SER A 156 24.18 -1.73 12.63
CA SER A 156 24.19 -0.27 12.46
C SER A 156 22.77 0.29 12.50
N ASN A 157 22.62 1.49 13.05
CA ASN A 157 21.41 2.28 12.98
C ASN A 157 21.53 3.30 11.85
N TYR A 158 20.59 3.31 10.91
CA TYR A 158 20.50 4.38 9.91
C TYR A 158 19.81 5.60 10.55
N ALA A 159 20.64 6.58 10.93
CA ALA A 159 20.23 7.70 11.78
C ALA A 159 19.42 8.77 11.04
N ASP A 160 19.61 8.95 9.73
CA ASP A 160 18.84 9.94 8.96
C ASP A 160 17.38 9.48 8.76
N GLY A 161 17.14 8.16 8.76
CA GLY A 161 15.81 7.56 8.68
C GLY A 161 15.17 7.63 7.29
N PHE A 162 13.99 7.01 7.17
CA PHE A 162 13.32 6.85 5.88
C PHE A 162 12.96 8.17 5.19
N PHE A 163 12.65 9.21 5.95
CA PHE A 163 12.29 10.49 5.35
C PHE A 163 13.47 11.14 4.62
N ALA A 164 14.67 11.08 5.18
CA ALA A 164 15.88 11.58 4.52
C ALA A 164 16.19 10.78 3.25
N TRP A 165 16.07 9.44 3.31
CA TRP A 165 16.20 8.56 2.15
C TRP A 165 15.29 8.96 1.00
N LYS A 166 13.99 9.13 1.31
CA LYS A 166 12.99 9.53 0.34
C LYS A 166 13.20 10.94 -0.20
N GLN A 167 13.59 11.89 0.66
CA GLN A 167 13.91 13.27 0.27
C GLN A 167 15.13 13.34 -0.66
N ALA A 168 16.09 12.47 -0.48
CA ALA A 168 17.25 12.33 -1.35
C ALA A 168 16.91 11.70 -2.72
N GLY A 169 15.66 11.30 -2.95
CA GLY A 169 15.20 10.69 -4.21
C GLY A 169 15.75 9.29 -4.44
N LEU A 170 16.16 8.60 -3.38
CA LEU A 170 16.75 7.28 -3.44
C LEU A 170 15.70 6.19 -3.65
N PRO A 171 16.07 5.00 -4.12
CA PRO A 171 15.13 3.92 -4.46
C PRO A 171 14.25 3.52 -3.28
N VAL A 172 12.93 3.47 -3.53
CA VAL A 172 11.91 3.11 -2.56
C VAL A 172 11.09 1.95 -3.12
N ALA A 173 11.08 0.83 -2.42
CA ALA A 173 10.16 -0.26 -2.69
C ALA A 173 8.77 0.11 -2.19
N LEU A 174 7.80 0.09 -3.09
CA LEU A 174 6.39 0.26 -2.72
C LEU A 174 5.90 -1.03 -2.05
N PRO A 175 5.05 -0.92 -1.03
CA PRO A 175 4.40 -2.11 -0.49
C PRO A 175 3.48 -2.72 -1.56
N ASP A 176 3.36 -4.04 -1.59
CA ASP A 176 2.40 -4.75 -2.44
C ASP A 176 0.94 -4.37 -2.09
N ARG A 177 0.77 -3.80 -0.93
CA ARG A 177 -0.52 -3.32 -0.42
C ARG A 177 -0.99 -2.06 -1.14
N ALA A 178 -2.28 -1.98 -1.44
CA ALA A 178 -2.93 -0.80 -1.96
C ALA A 178 -2.89 0.35 -0.93
N LEU A 179 -2.26 1.47 -1.29
CA LEU A 179 -1.96 2.58 -0.36
C LEU A 179 -3.18 3.25 0.26
N ASP A 180 -4.31 3.23 -0.42
CA ASP A 180 -5.56 3.91 -0.06
C ASP A 180 -6.72 2.91 0.12
N SER A 181 -6.42 1.64 0.42
CA SER A 181 -7.38 0.56 0.50
C SER A 181 -7.05 -0.41 1.64
N PHE A 182 -8.06 -1.11 2.15
CA PHE A 182 -7.88 -2.26 3.03
C PHE A 182 -7.46 -3.53 2.29
N LEU A 183 -7.47 -3.53 0.96
CA LEU A 183 -6.96 -4.65 0.18
C LEU A 183 -5.45 -4.81 0.36
N TYR A 184 -5.00 -6.05 0.51
CA TYR A 184 -3.57 -6.39 0.55
C TYR A 184 -2.91 -6.11 -0.80
N SER A 185 -3.60 -6.45 -1.91
CA SER A 185 -3.19 -6.08 -3.26
C SER A 185 -4.36 -5.48 -4.04
N ARG A 186 -4.06 -4.66 -5.06
CA ARG A 186 -5.10 -4.20 -5.98
C ARG A 186 -5.53 -5.32 -6.93
N PRO A 187 -6.81 -5.34 -7.35
CA PRO A 187 -7.24 -6.27 -8.38
C PRO A 187 -6.42 -6.12 -9.66
N GLN A 188 -6.02 -7.25 -10.22
CA GLN A 188 -5.37 -7.34 -11.51
C GLN A 188 -6.21 -8.20 -12.45
N GLU A 189 -6.26 -7.86 -13.73
CA GLU A 189 -6.94 -8.67 -14.73
C GLU A 189 -6.15 -9.94 -15.01
N VAL A 190 -6.75 -11.09 -14.70
CA VAL A 190 -6.13 -12.42 -14.86
C VAL A 190 -6.37 -12.96 -16.27
N ILE A 191 -7.59 -12.80 -16.74
CA ILE A 191 -8.02 -12.99 -18.14
C ILE A 191 -9.10 -11.96 -18.43
N THR A 192 -9.38 -11.69 -19.68
CA THR A 192 -10.34 -10.65 -20.08
C THR A 192 -11.66 -10.75 -19.31
N GLY A 193 -12.00 -9.69 -18.60
CA GLY A 193 -13.20 -9.57 -17.78
C GLY A 193 -13.14 -10.26 -16.41
N VAL A 194 -12.08 -10.99 -16.08
CA VAL A 194 -11.91 -11.67 -14.77
C VAL A 194 -10.74 -11.03 -14.02
N TRP A 195 -11.02 -10.51 -12.85
CA TRP A 195 -10.11 -9.78 -11.99
C TRP A 195 -9.92 -10.47 -10.65
N SER A 196 -8.74 -10.39 -10.07
CA SER A 196 -8.46 -10.93 -8.74
C SER A 196 -7.53 -10.02 -7.95
N ALA A 197 -7.92 -9.72 -6.71
CA ALA A 197 -7.06 -9.13 -5.69
C ALA A 197 -6.50 -10.28 -4.84
N ILE A 198 -5.18 -10.46 -4.91
CA ILE A 198 -4.51 -11.55 -4.21
C ILE A 198 -4.33 -11.18 -2.74
N GLY A 199 -4.78 -12.05 -1.85
CA GLY A 199 -4.62 -11.89 -0.41
C GLY A 199 -3.25 -12.29 0.11
N ALA A 200 -2.95 -11.93 1.36
CA ALA A 200 -1.73 -12.35 2.03
C ALA A 200 -1.73 -13.86 2.29
N THR A 201 -0.59 -14.52 2.07
CA THR A 201 -0.39 -15.92 2.46
C THR A 201 -0.09 -16.01 3.97
N ALA A 202 -1.06 -15.59 4.79
CA ALA A 202 -0.94 -15.50 6.24
C ALA A 202 -2.33 -15.57 6.88
N PRO A 203 -2.46 -15.97 8.17
CA PRO A 203 -3.72 -15.83 8.90
C PRO A 203 -4.25 -14.39 8.88
N PRO A 204 -5.56 -14.18 9.10
CA PRO A 204 -6.12 -12.85 9.26
C PRO A 204 -5.38 -12.09 10.36
N SER A 205 -4.99 -10.86 10.07
CA SER A 205 -4.26 -10.01 11.00
C SER A 205 -4.59 -8.55 10.75
N TYR A 206 -4.19 -7.70 11.68
CA TYR A 206 -4.28 -6.24 11.50
C TYR A 206 -3.46 -5.78 10.27
N ASP A 207 -2.32 -6.41 10.02
CA ASP A 207 -1.40 -6.03 8.96
C ASP A 207 -1.93 -6.32 7.55
N ASN A 208 -2.68 -7.42 7.38
CA ASN A 208 -3.33 -7.75 6.11
C ASN A 208 -4.80 -7.34 6.06
N SER A 209 -5.33 -6.69 7.13
CA SER A 209 -6.73 -6.26 7.24
C SER A 209 -7.74 -7.39 7.02
N GLY A 210 -7.36 -8.64 7.31
CA GLY A 210 -8.15 -9.82 7.05
C GLY A 210 -8.16 -10.26 5.58
N HIS A 211 -7.42 -9.59 4.67
CA HIS A 211 -7.31 -9.99 3.27
C HIS A 211 -6.28 -11.12 3.12
N ASN A 212 -6.71 -12.33 3.42
CA ASN A 212 -5.90 -13.56 3.42
C ASN A 212 -6.39 -14.62 2.43
N ASN A 213 -7.39 -14.29 1.62
CA ASN A 213 -7.87 -15.09 0.50
C ASN A 213 -7.94 -14.23 -0.76
N ASN A 214 -8.10 -14.87 -1.92
CA ASN A 214 -8.27 -14.13 -3.16
C ASN A 214 -9.71 -13.62 -3.27
N LEU A 215 -9.86 -12.32 -3.49
CA LEU A 215 -11.13 -11.68 -3.77
C LEU A 215 -11.22 -11.42 -5.27
N SER A 216 -12.09 -12.14 -5.94
CA SER A 216 -12.20 -12.11 -7.40
C SER A 216 -13.52 -11.54 -7.85
N PHE A 217 -13.58 -11.02 -9.07
CA PHE A 217 -14.83 -10.62 -9.69
C PHE A 217 -14.78 -10.79 -11.21
N VAL A 218 -15.97 -10.97 -11.77
CA VAL A 218 -16.18 -11.12 -13.22
C VAL A 218 -17.05 -9.99 -13.70
N ILE A 219 -16.61 -9.29 -14.73
CA ILE A 219 -17.39 -8.25 -15.41
C ILE A 219 -18.13 -8.90 -16.57
N THR A 220 -19.46 -8.79 -16.59
CA THR A 220 -20.32 -9.30 -17.63
C THR A 220 -21.17 -8.18 -18.22
N ASP A 221 -21.86 -8.44 -19.32
CA ASP A 221 -22.80 -7.47 -19.93
C ASP A 221 -23.98 -7.13 -19.00
N ASP A 222 -24.29 -7.99 -18.03
CA ASP A 222 -25.43 -7.87 -17.12
C ASP A 222 -25.06 -7.32 -15.74
N GLY A 223 -23.78 -7.08 -15.49
CA GLY A 223 -23.24 -6.58 -14.22
C GLY A 223 -22.02 -7.35 -13.74
N VAL A 224 -21.61 -7.07 -12.51
CA VAL A 224 -20.44 -7.69 -11.89
C VAL A 224 -20.89 -8.79 -10.92
N LEU A 225 -20.23 -9.94 -11.01
CA LEU A 225 -20.31 -11.04 -10.05
C LEU A 225 -19.02 -11.04 -9.22
N VAL A 226 -19.16 -10.96 -7.90
CA VAL A 226 -18.04 -11.03 -6.94
C VAL A 226 -17.96 -12.43 -6.36
N VAL A 227 -16.75 -12.95 -6.20
CA VAL A 227 -16.47 -14.24 -5.55
C VAL A 227 -15.71 -13.97 -4.25
N ASN A 228 -16.28 -14.42 -3.15
CA ASN A 228 -15.92 -14.16 -1.75
C ASN A 228 -16.17 -12.72 -1.29
N GLY A 229 -16.81 -12.61 -0.13
CA GLY A 229 -17.23 -11.34 0.45
C GLY A 229 -16.12 -10.57 1.17
N GLY A 230 -15.02 -11.25 1.51
CA GLY A 230 -13.97 -10.71 2.38
C GLY A 230 -14.21 -10.98 3.87
N ASP A 231 -13.17 -10.84 4.67
CA ASP A 231 -13.15 -11.16 6.11
C ASP A 231 -13.82 -10.08 6.98
N ASN A 232 -14.16 -8.94 6.41
CA ASN A 232 -14.85 -7.86 7.11
C ASN A 232 -15.52 -6.86 6.17
N TYR A 233 -16.38 -6.00 6.76
CA TYR A 233 -17.15 -4.98 6.05
C TYR A 233 -16.27 -3.98 5.26
N LEU A 234 -15.18 -3.48 5.87
CA LEU A 234 -14.30 -2.48 5.26
C LEU A 234 -13.49 -3.06 4.10
N LEU A 235 -13.12 -4.33 4.19
CA LEU A 235 -12.43 -5.03 3.11
C LEU A 235 -13.35 -5.18 1.89
N ALA A 236 -14.62 -5.58 2.12
CA ALA A 236 -15.64 -5.65 1.09
C ALA A 236 -15.89 -4.28 0.43
N GLN A 237 -15.98 -3.22 1.25
CA GLN A 237 -16.11 -1.85 0.77
C GLN A 237 -14.93 -1.44 -0.11
N SER A 238 -13.72 -1.78 0.28
CA SER A 238 -12.51 -1.48 -0.48
C SER A 238 -12.50 -2.20 -1.84
N LEU A 239 -12.91 -3.47 -1.88
CA LEU A 239 -13.05 -4.20 -3.14
C LEU A 239 -14.09 -3.52 -4.06
N HIS A 240 -15.21 -3.10 -3.52
CA HIS A 240 -16.24 -2.41 -4.30
C HIS A 240 -15.74 -1.07 -4.86
N GLN A 241 -14.94 -0.34 -4.10
CA GLN A 241 -14.30 0.90 -4.59
C GLN A 241 -13.37 0.62 -5.78
N GLU A 242 -12.57 -0.44 -5.73
CA GLU A 242 -11.71 -0.84 -6.84
C GLU A 242 -12.54 -1.28 -8.06
N ILE A 243 -13.61 -2.06 -7.88
CA ILE A 243 -14.53 -2.42 -8.96
C ILE A 243 -15.07 -1.17 -9.66
N ARG A 244 -15.51 -0.16 -8.91
CA ARG A 244 -16.01 1.11 -9.47
C ARG A 244 -14.95 1.92 -10.22
N ARG A 245 -13.67 1.73 -9.94
CA ARG A 245 -12.57 2.34 -10.71
C ARG A 245 -12.35 1.65 -12.05
N ILE A 246 -12.68 0.37 -12.12
CA ILE A 246 -12.44 -0.49 -13.30
C ILE A 246 -13.63 -0.50 -14.24
N THR A 247 -14.86 -0.51 -13.71
CA THR A 247 -16.09 -0.59 -14.50
C THR A 247 -17.22 0.24 -13.91
N SER A 248 -18.10 0.73 -14.76
CA SER A 248 -19.37 1.35 -14.37
C SER A 248 -20.52 0.35 -14.16
N GLN A 249 -20.30 -0.92 -14.44
CA GLN A 249 -21.30 -1.98 -14.26
C GLN A 249 -21.62 -2.17 -12.76
N PRO A 250 -22.90 -2.30 -12.37
CA PRO A 250 -23.27 -2.53 -11.00
C PRO A 250 -22.89 -3.94 -10.53
N VAL A 251 -22.51 -4.08 -9.27
CA VAL A 251 -22.36 -5.41 -8.66
C VAL A 251 -23.74 -5.97 -8.39
N ARG A 252 -24.05 -7.12 -8.96
CA ARG A 252 -25.35 -7.79 -8.83
C ARG A 252 -25.30 -9.02 -7.94
N TYR A 253 -24.20 -9.74 -7.96
CA TYR A 253 -24.09 -11.03 -7.30
C TYR A 253 -22.82 -11.14 -6.47
N LEU A 254 -22.93 -11.74 -5.30
CA LEU A 254 -21.85 -12.24 -4.47
C LEU A 254 -21.97 -13.75 -4.35
N VAL A 255 -20.96 -14.49 -4.75
CA VAL A 255 -20.87 -15.94 -4.56
C VAL A 255 -19.91 -16.23 -3.42
N LEU A 256 -20.37 -16.97 -2.43
CA LEU A 256 -19.55 -17.46 -1.31
C LEU A 256 -19.06 -18.87 -1.65
N GLU A 257 -17.74 -19.07 -1.69
CA GLU A 257 -17.17 -20.39 -1.96
C GLU A 257 -17.37 -21.38 -0.80
N ASN A 258 -17.46 -20.86 0.43
CA ASN A 258 -17.64 -21.64 1.65
C ASN A 258 -18.26 -20.80 2.79
N ALA A 259 -18.38 -21.38 3.99
CA ALA A 259 -18.91 -20.75 5.19
C ALA A 259 -17.85 -20.19 6.14
N GLN A 260 -16.60 -20.00 5.69
CA GLN A 260 -15.53 -19.48 6.52
C GLN A 260 -15.52 -17.94 6.53
N GLY A 261 -14.94 -17.33 7.57
CA GLY A 261 -14.94 -15.89 7.78
C GLY A 261 -14.44 -15.11 6.58
N HIS A 262 -13.33 -15.52 5.98
CA HIS A 262 -12.74 -14.85 4.83
C HIS A 262 -13.66 -14.80 3.59
N ALA A 263 -14.59 -15.73 3.47
CA ALA A 263 -15.55 -15.74 2.36
C ALA A 263 -16.83 -14.96 2.69
N MET A 264 -17.29 -14.98 3.97
CA MET A 264 -18.65 -14.56 4.30
C MET A 264 -18.79 -13.29 5.15
N LEU A 265 -17.80 -12.91 5.98
CA LEU A 265 -18.01 -11.84 6.96
C LEU A 265 -18.23 -10.46 6.31
N GLY A 266 -17.69 -10.23 5.12
CA GLY A 266 -17.97 -9.01 4.33
C GLY A 266 -19.33 -9.03 3.60
N ALA A 267 -20.08 -10.13 3.65
CA ALA A 267 -21.37 -10.24 2.93
C ALA A 267 -22.41 -9.22 3.42
N SER A 268 -22.32 -8.75 4.66
CA SER A 268 -23.18 -7.67 5.20
C SER A 268 -23.06 -6.40 4.38
N TYR A 269 -21.85 -5.98 4.03
CA TYR A 269 -21.64 -4.83 3.15
C TYR A 269 -22.34 -4.99 1.79
N TRP A 270 -22.18 -6.15 1.15
CA TRP A 270 -22.77 -6.41 -0.16
C TRP A 270 -24.30 -6.43 -0.10
N LYS A 271 -24.88 -6.98 0.98
CA LYS A 271 -26.34 -6.93 1.21
C LYS A 271 -26.84 -5.50 1.36
N ASP A 272 -26.12 -4.64 2.06
CA ASP A 272 -26.45 -3.21 2.20
C ASP A 272 -26.38 -2.46 0.85
N GLN A 273 -25.62 -2.97 -0.11
CA GLN A 273 -25.57 -2.46 -1.49
C GLN A 273 -26.66 -3.06 -2.40
N GLY A 274 -27.53 -3.91 -1.87
CA GLY A 274 -28.59 -4.58 -2.66
C GLY A 274 -28.09 -5.74 -3.52
N VAL A 275 -26.89 -6.26 -3.25
CA VAL A 275 -26.31 -7.39 -3.98
C VAL A 275 -26.94 -8.70 -3.53
N THR A 276 -27.30 -9.57 -4.50
CA THR A 276 -27.81 -10.91 -4.22
C THR A 276 -26.66 -11.82 -3.79
N VAL A 277 -26.76 -12.39 -2.59
CA VAL A 277 -25.76 -13.34 -2.06
C VAL A 277 -26.17 -14.76 -2.41
N ILE A 278 -25.25 -15.51 -3.02
CA ILE A 278 -25.41 -16.89 -3.46
C ILE A 278 -24.39 -17.76 -2.70
N ALA A 279 -24.85 -18.86 -2.13
CA ALA A 279 -24.00 -19.85 -1.46
C ALA A 279 -24.54 -21.27 -1.77
N HIS A 280 -23.65 -22.26 -1.65
CA HIS A 280 -24.12 -23.66 -1.64
C HIS A 280 -25.06 -23.89 -0.45
N ALA A 281 -26.05 -24.78 -0.60
CA ALA A 281 -27.04 -25.03 0.44
C ALA A 281 -26.39 -25.40 1.79
N ASP A 282 -25.38 -26.27 1.77
CA ASP A 282 -24.66 -26.69 2.99
C ASP A 282 -23.90 -25.51 3.64
N ALA A 283 -23.32 -24.63 2.83
CA ALA A 283 -22.65 -23.44 3.35
C ALA A 283 -23.66 -22.46 3.98
N ALA A 284 -24.83 -22.29 3.35
CA ALA A 284 -25.90 -21.47 3.90
C ALA A 284 -26.43 -22.01 5.23
N GLU A 285 -26.56 -23.33 5.36
CA GLU A 285 -26.96 -23.99 6.60
C GLU A 285 -25.92 -23.79 7.71
N ILE A 286 -24.61 -23.96 7.41
CA ILE A 286 -23.52 -23.73 8.37
C ILE A 286 -23.50 -22.26 8.82
N ILE A 287 -23.71 -21.32 7.91
CA ILE A 287 -23.77 -19.89 8.23
C ILE A 287 -24.95 -19.60 9.16
N ALA A 288 -26.12 -20.17 8.88
CA ALA A 288 -27.31 -19.99 9.72
C ALA A 288 -27.13 -20.56 11.14
N GLN A 289 -26.41 -21.68 11.28
CA GLN A 289 -26.17 -22.35 12.57
C GLN A 289 -25.05 -21.74 13.38
N ARG A 290 -23.99 -21.24 12.75
CA ARG A 290 -22.74 -20.85 13.39
C ARG A 290 -22.34 -19.40 13.17
N GLY A 291 -23.08 -18.63 12.38
CA GLY A 291 -22.70 -17.27 12.00
C GLY A 291 -22.44 -16.36 13.19
N GLU A 292 -23.26 -16.46 14.24
CA GLU A 292 -23.05 -15.68 15.48
C GLU A 292 -21.79 -16.10 16.24
N GLN A 293 -21.41 -17.39 16.18
CA GLN A 293 -20.18 -17.90 16.85
C GLN A 293 -18.90 -17.49 16.11
N ILE A 294 -18.99 -17.25 14.81
CA ILE A 294 -17.85 -16.82 13.98
C ILE A 294 -17.58 -15.33 14.18
N LEU A 295 -18.55 -14.56 14.67
CA LEU A 295 -18.44 -13.13 14.97
C LEU A 295 -17.85 -12.83 16.38
N GLN A 296 -17.70 -13.84 17.22
CA GLN A 296 -17.11 -13.75 18.58
C GLN A 296 -15.61 -14.04 18.55
#